data_5b682c3ad90fa3cadbe6cfb46fe4c1f8
#
_entry.id   5b682c3ad90fa3cadbe6cfb46fe4c1f8
#
_cell.length_a   1.000
_cell.length_b   1.000
_cell.length_c   1.000
_cell.angle_alpha   90.00
_cell.angle_beta   90.00
_cell.angle_gamma   90.00
#
_symmetry.space_group_name_H-M   'P 1'
#
loop_
_entity.id
_entity.type
_entity.pdbx_description
1 polymer ?
#
loop_
_entity_poly.entity_id
_entity_poly.type
_entity_poly.pdbx_seq_one_letter_code
_entity_poly.pdbx_strand_id
1 'polypeptide(L)'
;MNYTVDLKPRAIKDLKHLQKHDASRIADVLERLQTDLTGDVKKLTNFTLEYRLRVGQFRVLFEIENETRIIVYRVVHRREAYR
;
A
#
# COMPACT_ATOMS: atom_id res chain seq x y z
N MET A 1 -13.34 -6.40 10.34
CA MET A 1 -13.72 -5.04 9.94
C MET A 1 -13.42 -4.85 8.47
N ASN A 2 -14.33 -4.25 7.73
CA ASN A 2 -14.15 -4.06 6.29
C ASN A 2 -13.59 -2.68 5.99
N TYR A 3 -12.66 -2.65 5.05
CA TYR A 3 -12.07 -1.41 4.59
C TYR A 3 -12.38 -1.19 3.12
N THR A 4 -12.52 0.07 2.74
CA THR A 4 -12.53 0.48 1.33
C THR A 4 -11.11 0.87 0.97
N VAL A 5 -10.60 0.36 -0.15
CA VAL A 5 -9.25 0.65 -0.60
C VAL A 5 -9.31 1.50 -1.86
N ASP A 6 -8.77 2.71 -1.78
CA ASP A 6 -8.65 3.62 -2.91
C ASP A 6 -7.18 3.83 -3.26
N LEU A 7 -6.89 3.94 -4.54
CA LEU A 7 -5.55 4.18 -5.05
C LEU A 7 -5.46 5.59 -5.63
N LYS A 8 -4.50 6.36 -5.16
CA LYS A 8 -4.21 7.65 -5.78
C LYS A 8 -3.61 7.44 -7.17
N PRO A 9 -3.73 8.42 -8.07
CA PRO A 9 -3.20 8.30 -9.43
C PRO A 9 -1.73 7.89 -9.49
N ARG A 10 -0.92 8.39 -8.56
CA ARG A 10 0.50 8.03 -8.52
C ARG A 10 0.71 6.56 -8.18
N ALA A 11 -0.10 6.00 -7.27
CA ALA A 11 -0.03 4.59 -6.92
C ALA A 11 -0.43 3.72 -8.11
N ILE A 12 -1.46 4.12 -8.85
CA ILE A 12 -1.87 3.42 -10.07
C ILE A 12 -0.73 3.42 -11.09
N LYS A 13 -0.07 4.57 -11.25
CA LYS A 13 1.06 4.69 -12.16
C LYS A 13 2.22 3.81 -11.71
N ASP A 14 2.51 3.77 -10.41
CA ASP A 14 3.55 2.90 -9.86
C ASP A 14 3.28 1.44 -10.24
N LEU A 15 2.04 0.97 -10.05
CA LEU A 15 1.66 -0.41 -10.38
C LEU A 15 1.83 -0.72 -11.87
N LYS A 16 1.51 0.24 -12.74
CA LYS A 16 1.65 0.05 -14.19
C LYS A 16 3.09 -0.11 -14.62
N HIS A 17 4.05 0.38 -13.84
CA HIS A 17 5.47 0.28 -14.14
C HIS A 17 6.11 -0.98 -13.58
N LEU A 18 5.38 -1.78 -12.80
CA LEU A 18 5.90 -3.02 -12.26
C LEU A 18 5.75 -4.17 -13.25
N GLN A 19 6.56 -5.21 -13.06
CA GLN A 19 6.36 -6.45 -13.78
C GLN A 19 5.01 -7.04 -13.38
N LYS A 20 4.42 -7.77 -14.32
CA LYS A 20 3.06 -8.28 -14.16
C LYS A 20 2.86 -9.09 -12.89
N HIS A 21 3.80 -9.99 -12.57
CA HIS A 21 3.67 -10.83 -11.38
C HIS A 21 3.78 -10.04 -10.08
N ASP A 22 4.60 -8.97 -10.07
CA ASP A 22 4.71 -8.10 -8.90
C ASP A 22 3.44 -7.29 -8.70
N ALA A 23 2.93 -6.70 -9.79
CA ALA A 23 1.69 -5.94 -9.74
C ALA A 23 0.52 -6.80 -9.29
N SER A 24 0.44 -8.04 -9.80
CA SER A 24 -0.61 -8.99 -9.43
C SER A 24 -0.54 -9.35 -7.95
N ARG A 25 0.67 -9.59 -7.44
CA ARG A 25 0.87 -9.90 -6.03
C ARG A 25 0.42 -8.77 -5.13
N ILE A 26 0.76 -7.54 -5.50
CA ILE A 26 0.37 -6.36 -4.74
C ILE A 26 -1.15 -6.18 -4.80
N ALA A 27 -1.76 -6.37 -5.97
CA ALA A 27 -3.21 -6.27 -6.12
C ALA A 27 -3.94 -7.27 -5.22
N ASP A 28 -3.44 -8.50 -5.12
CA ASP A 28 -4.01 -9.52 -4.25
C ASP A 28 -3.94 -9.10 -2.78
N VAL A 29 -2.83 -8.51 -2.37
CA VAL A 29 -2.66 -8.04 -1.00
C VAL A 29 -3.59 -6.88 -0.70
N LEU A 30 -3.74 -5.94 -1.63
CA LEU A 30 -4.67 -4.82 -1.47
C LEU A 30 -6.11 -5.30 -1.36
N GLU A 31 -6.46 -6.33 -2.13
CA GLU A 31 -7.79 -6.94 -2.02
C GLU A 31 -8.04 -7.51 -0.63
N ARG A 32 -7.04 -8.18 -0.06
CA ARG A 32 -7.16 -8.72 1.30
C ARG A 32 -7.30 -7.63 2.35
N LEU A 33 -6.71 -6.46 2.15
CA LEU A 33 -6.86 -5.34 3.07
C LEU A 33 -8.30 -4.88 3.19
N GLN A 34 -9.14 -5.15 2.20
CA GLN A 34 -10.56 -4.79 2.28
C GLN A 34 -11.28 -5.54 3.39
N THR A 35 -10.81 -6.73 3.71
CA THR A 35 -11.42 -7.56 4.76
C THR A 35 -10.74 -7.37 6.10
N ASP A 36 -9.43 -7.28 6.10
CA ASP A 36 -8.64 -7.22 7.34
C ASP A 36 -7.31 -6.53 7.07
N LEU A 37 -6.85 -5.76 8.05
CA LEU A 37 -5.55 -5.10 7.97
C LEU A 37 -4.48 -6.06 8.47
N THR A 38 -4.14 -7.05 7.63
CA THR A 38 -3.17 -8.08 7.94
C THR A 38 -1.89 -7.91 7.15
N GLY A 39 -0.87 -8.68 7.51
CA GLY A 39 0.42 -8.66 6.85
C GLY A 39 1.43 -7.84 7.63
N ASP A 40 2.54 -7.51 6.97
CA ASP A 40 3.63 -6.77 7.59
C ASP A 40 3.36 -5.26 7.51
N VAL A 41 2.46 -4.79 8.35
CA VAL A 41 2.01 -3.40 8.40
C VAL A 41 2.70 -2.69 9.56
N LYS A 42 3.28 -1.53 9.28
CA LYS A 42 3.93 -0.72 10.30
C LYS A 42 3.51 0.74 10.15
N LYS A 43 3.17 1.38 11.26
CA LYS A 43 2.89 2.80 11.30
C LYS A 43 4.20 3.59 11.25
N LEU A 44 4.26 4.59 10.38
CA LEU A 44 5.42 5.47 10.21
C LEU A 44 5.15 6.79 10.93
N THR A 45 5.99 7.14 11.91
CA THR A 45 5.70 8.28 12.78
C THR A 45 6.18 9.63 12.26
N ASN A 46 7.17 9.64 11.36
CA ASN A 46 7.81 10.86 10.89
C ASN A 46 7.54 11.17 9.42
N PHE A 47 6.48 10.57 8.87
CA PHE A 47 6.15 10.73 7.46
C PHE A 47 4.71 11.24 7.31
N THR A 48 4.45 11.93 6.20
CA THR A 48 3.10 12.35 5.84
C THR A 48 2.17 11.14 5.70
N LEU A 49 2.69 10.04 5.12
CA LEU A 49 1.95 8.80 4.99
C LEU A 49 2.19 7.96 6.23
N GLU A 50 1.13 7.51 6.87
CA GLU A 50 1.20 6.94 8.21
C GLU A 50 1.55 5.47 8.27
N TYR A 51 1.29 4.72 7.20
CA TYR A 51 1.44 3.27 7.23
C TYR A 51 2.26 2.75 6.07
N ARG A 52 2.97 1.68 6.32
CA ARG A 52 3.72 0.95 5.32
C ARG A 52 3.34 -0.52 5.40
N LEU A 53 3.02 -1.12 4.25
CA LEU A 53 2.81 -2.55 4.12
C LEU A 53 3.94 -3.13 3.27
N ARG A 54 4.66 -4.09 3.81
CA ARG A 54 5.72 -4.79 3.08
C ARG A 54 5.13 -5.90 2.23
N VAL A 55 5.42 -5.89 0.92
CA VAL A 55 5.03 -6.94 -0.01
C VAL A 55 6.27 -7.31 -0.82
N GLY A 56 6.99 -8.36 -0.39
CA GLY A 56 8.25 -8.73 -1.01
C GLY A 56 9.27 -7.58 -0.93
N GLN A 57 9.78 -7.15 -2.09
CA GLN A 57 10.73 -6.05 -2.16
C GLN A 57 10.05 -4.69 -2.32
N PHE A 58 8.73 -4.66 -2.28
CA PHE A 58 7.96 -3.44 -2.44
C PHE A 58 7.34 -2.98 -1.15
N ARG A 59 7.03 -1.69 -1.09
CA ARG A 59 6.37 -1.07 0.05
C ARG A 59 5.16 -0.32 -0.47
N VAL A 60 4.01 -0.60 0.14
CA VAL A 60 2.77 0.11 -0.13
C VAL A 60 2.61 1.15 0.96
N LEU A 61 2.59 2.41 0.56
CA LEU A 61 2.46 3.54 1.50
C LEU A 61 1.03 4.05 1.47
N PHE A 62 0.39 4.07 2.63
CA PHE A 62 -1.02 4.41 2.70
C PHE A 62 -1.39 5.12 4.00
N GLU A 63 -2.58 5.70 4.00
CA GLU A 63 -3.22 6.27 5.18
C GLU A 63 -4.53 5.55 5.44
N ILE A 64 -4.99 5.59 6.68
CA ILE A 64 -6.32 5.13 7.05
C ILE A 64 -7.14 6.36 7.41
N GLU A 65 -8.22 6.60 6.68
CA GLU A 65 -9.12 7.73 6.87
C GLU A 65 -10.43 7.23 7.44
N ASN A 66 -10.93 7.93 8.47
CA ASN A 66 -12.21 7.59 9.11
C ASN A 66 -12.29 6.14 9.59
N GLU A 67 -11.16 5.54 9.92
CA GLU A 67 -11.06 4.16 10.45
C GLU A 67 -11.48 3.06 9.49
N THR A 68 -12.04 3.41 8.33
CA THR A 68 -12.57 2.42 7.39
C THR A 68 -12.04 2.56 5.97
N ARG A 69 -11.37 3.65 5.64
CA ARG A 69 -10.92 3.90 4.28
C ARG A 69 -9.40 3.93 4.20
N ILE A 70 -8.85 3.02 3.40
CA ILE A 70 -7.42 2.95 3.13
C ILE A 70 -7.15 3.71 1.83
N ILE A 71 -6.25 4.68 1.89
CA ILE A 71 -5.86 5.46 0.70
C ILE A 71 -4.40 5.15 0.42
N VAL A 72 -4.15 4.48 -0.71
CA VAL A 72 -2.81 4.11 -1.14
C VAL A 72 -2.21 5.24 -1.97
N TYR A 73 -1.12 5.82 -1.50
CA TYR A 73 -0.45 6.94 -2.17
C TYR A 73 0.67 6.51 -3.09
N ARG A 74 1.45 5.51 -2.68
CA ARG A 74 2.59 5.06 -3.46
C ARG A 74 2.79 3.56 -3.32
N VAL A 75 3.33 2.96 -4.38
CA VAL A 75 3.88 1.61 -4.36
C VAL A 75 5.32 1.75 -4.85
N VAL A 76 6.29 1.55 -3.96
CA VAL A 76 7.69 1.80 -4.28
C VAL A 76 8.56 0.61 -3.91
N HIS A 77 9.72 0.52 -4.56
CA HIS A 77 10.72 -0.48 -4.18
C HIS A 77 11.27 -0.11 -2.80
N ARG A 78 11.65 -1.11 -2.02
CA ARG A 78 12.17 -0.92 -0.66
C ARG A 78 13.30 0.12 -0.56
N ARG A 79 14.08 0.26 -1.64
CA ARG A 79 15.17 1.24 -1.69
C ARG A 79 14.69 2.68 -1.65
N GLU A 80 13.47 2.93 -2.09
CA GLU A 80 12.91 4.27 -2.21
C GLU A 80 11.96 4.64 -1.07
N ALA A 81 11.51 3.64 -0.32
CA ALA A 81 10.46 3.84 0.67
C ALA A 81 10.88 4.72 1.87
N TYR A 82 12.18 4.81 2.13
CA TYR A 82 12.71 5.50 3.31
C TYR A 82 13.66 6.64 2.95
N ARG A 83 13.50 7.20 1.79
CA ARG A 83 14.26 8.37 1.39
C ARG A 83 13.69 9.63 1.98
#